data_97d33327e65abe1567cb3f8031a94b00
#
_entry.id   97d33327e65abe1567cb3f8031a94b00
#
_cell.length_a   1.000
_cell.length_b   1.000
_cell.length_c   1.000
_cell.angle_alpha   90.00
_cell.angle_beta   90.00
_cell.angle_gamma   90.00
#
_symmetry.space_group_name_H-M   'P 1'
#
loop_
_entity.id
_entity.type
_entity.pdbx_description
1 polymer ?
#
loop_
_entity_poly.entity_id
_entity_poly.type
_entity_poly.pdbx_seq_one_letter_code
_entity_poly.pdbx_strand_id
1 'polypeptide(L)'
;MRGALGASGLIPGGTGARGYAVVDVEATGSSSRRHRVVELAVVLLDPALRTQGEFSTLVDPEGPVGPTHIHGIEAADLLAAPRFGQIAPRLLGLLRGRVLAGHNVGCDRAFLAAEYGRLGVTLPAVPEVCTMRLAERRLARTGGLSLRACAEAAGLPGWESHTALGDARTTARLLARCLPEGAAGAVEEAAAIEWPVLPCPAPAPARWVGRDALPRAVEGNDQGRRMVSYAGNGGA
;
A
#
# COMPACT_ATOMS: atom_id res chain seq x y z
N MET A 1 -14.29 15.57 -29.91
CA MET A 1 -12.83 15.35 -29.79
C MET A 1 -12.50 15.24 -28.32
N ARG A 2 -12.28 14.03 -27.82
CA ARG A 2 -11.86 13.75 -26.45
C ARG A 2 -10.45 13.19 -26.51
N GLY A 3 -9.48 14.01 -26.06
CA GLY A 3 -8.09 13.65 -26.03
C GLY A 3 -7.81 12.59 -24.97
N ALA A 4 -7.31 11.45 -25.38
CA ALA A 4 -6.74 10.43 -24.52
C ALA A 4 -5.44 10.96 -23.90
N LEU A 5 -5.42 11.17 -22.59
CA LEU A 5 -4.19 11.45 -21.84
C LEU A 5 -3.40 10.14 -21.72
N GLY A 6 -2.40 9.99 -22.56
CA GLY A 6 -1.41 8.92 -22.50
C GLY A 6 -0.55 9.07 -21.24
N ALA A 7 -0.64 8.11 -20.33
CA ALA A 7 0.21 8.02 -19.15
C ALA A 7 1.60 7.48 -19.54
N SER A 8 2.47 8.35 -20.04
CA SER A 8 3.91 8.08 -20.12
C SER A 8 4.64 9.20 -19.38
N GLY A 9 4.58 9.14 -18.05
CA GLY A 9 5.28 10.05 -17.16
C GLY A 9 6.42 9.34 -16.45
N LEU A 10 7.54 9.13 -17.10
CA LEU A 10 8.82 8.98 -16.43
C LEU A 10 9.09 10.29 -15.68
N ILE A 11 9.06 10.25 -14.35
CA ILE A 11 9.45 11.40 -13.53
C ILE A 11 10.92 11.69 -13.81
N PRO A 12 11.30 12.92 -14.27
CA PRO A 12 12.69 13.24 -14.56
C PRO A 12 13.56 13.02 -13.33
N GLY A 13 14.72 12.41 -13.52
CA GLY A 13 15.71 12.16 -12.46
C GLY A 13 16.34 13.46 -11.93
N GLY A 14 15.59 14.27 -11.21
CA GLY A 14 16.13 15.40 -10.45
C GLY A 14 16.90 14.88 -9.22
N THR A 15 18.11 15.36 -9.00
CA THR A 15 19.00 15.06 -7.86
C THR A 15 18.58 15.80 -6.58
N GLY A 16 17.36 16.34 -6.51
CA GLY A 16 16.85 17.09 -5.35
C GLY A 16 16.01 16.26 -4.39
N ALA A 17 15.83 16.79 -3.19
CA ALA A 17 14.96 16.24 -2.15
C ALA A 17 13.53 16.07 -2.66
N ARG A 18 13.02 14.82 -2.65
CA ARG A 18 11.73 14.47 -3.29
C ARG A 18 10.55 14.39 -2.32
N GLY A 19 10.80 14.43 -1.01
CA GLY A 19 9.78 14.30 0.02
C GLY A 19 9.58 12.85 0.49
N TYR A 20 8.34 12.36 0.52
CA TYR A 20 8.01 11.09 1.16
C TYR A 20 7.35 10.13 0.19
N ALA A 21 7.59 8.85 0.40
CA ALA A 21 6.85 7.74 -0.18
C ALA A 21 6.08 7.04 0.95
N VAL A 22 4.80 7.28 1.04
CA VAL A 22 3.92 6.60 2.00
C VAL A 22 3.51 5.29 1.39
N VAL A 23 3.92 4.18 2.02
CA VAL A 23 3.70 2.82 1.52
C VAL A 23 2.77 2.07 2.46
N ASP A 24 1.94 1.26 1.88
CA ASP A 24 1.14 0.26 2.56
C ASP A 24 1.06 -1.01 1.71
N VAL A 25 1.12 -2.19 2.36
CA VAL A 25 1.08 -3.49 1.69
C VAL A 25 0.09 -4.42 2.35
N GLU A 26 -0.70 -5.13 1.52
CA GLU A 26 -1.43 -6.32 1.93
C GLU A 26 -0.62 -7.57 1.55
N ALA A 27 -0.67 -8.59 2.39
CA ALA A 27 0.19 -9.75 2.23
C ALA A 27 -0.53 -11.07 2.52
N THR A 28 0.03 -12.17 2.04
CA THR A 28 -0.47 -13.53 2.27
C THR A 28 -0.33 -14.00 3.73
N GLY A 29 0.16 -13.14 4.62
CA GLY A 29 0.30 -13.38 6.05
C GLY A 29 1.34 -12.48 6.71
N SER A 30 1.58 -12.62 8.00
CA SER A 30 2.32 -11.67 8.83
C SER A 30 3.85 -11.71 8.76
N SER A 31 4.45 -12.75 8.17
CA SER A 31 5.91 -12.93 8.15
C SER A 31 6.48 -12.66 6.76
N SER A 32 7.18 -11.55 6.55
CA SER A 32 7.82 -11.21 5.28
C SER A 32 8.81 -12.26 4.74
N ARG A 33 9.37 -13.10 5.61
CA ARG A 33 10.26 -14.21 5.20
C ARG A 33 9.50 -15.34 4.50
N ARG A 34 8.24 -15.59 4.87
CA ARG A 34 7.43 -16.72 4.41
C ARG A 34 6.28 -16.32 3.49
N HIS A 35 5.82 -15.08 3.63
CA HIS A 35 4.64 -14.59 2.92
C HIS A 35 5.03 -13.59 1.83
N ARG A 36 4.09 -13.32 0.95
CA ARG A 36 4.27 -12.50 -0.24
C ARG A 36 3.31 -11.31 -0.20
N VAL A 37 3.65 -10.27 -0.90
CA VAL A 37 2.76 -9.12 -1.14
C VAL A 37 1.66 -9.52 -2.12
N VAL A 38 0.40 -9.15 -1.83
CA VAL A 38 -0.77 -9.33 -2.71
C VAL A 38 -1.37 -8.01 -3.18
N GLU A 39 -1.13 -6.93 -2.47
CA GLU A 39 -1.45 -5.57 -2.91
C GLU A 39 -0.40 -4.60 -2.38
N LEU A 40 -0.12 -3.57 -3.15
CA LEU A 40 0.82 -2.51 -2.80
C LEU A 40 0.24 -1.17 -3.19
N ALA A 41 0.39 -0.18 -2.32
CA ALA A 41 0.13 1.21 -2.65
C ALA A 41 1.29 2.12 -2.25
N VAL A 42 1.45 3.20 -3.00
CA VAL A 42 2.40 4.28 -2.73
C VAL A 42 1.72 5.62 -2.95
N VAL A 43 1.67 6.44 -1.93
CA VAL A 43 1.28 7.86 -2.02
C VAL A 43 2.53 8.71 -1.94
N LEU A 44 2.82 9.46 -2.99
CA LEU A 44 3.97 10.36 -3.04
C LEU A 44 3.60 11.74 -2.51
N LEU A 45 4.40 12.23 -1.57
CA LEU A 45 4.25 13.58 -1.04
C LEU A 45 5.51 14.39 -1.33
N ASP A 46 5.34 15.68 -1.62
CA ASP A 46 6.45 16.62 -1.69
C ASP A 46 6.99 16.93 -0.26
N PRO A 47 8.11 17.67 -0.12
CA PRO A 47 8.62 18.06 1.20
C PRO A 47 7.63 18.87 2.04
N ALA A 48 6.64 19.54 1.41
CA ALA A 48 5.57 20.27 2.08
C ALA A 48 4.32 19.40 2.34
N LEU A 49 4.45 18.06 2.20
CA LEU A 49 3.40 17.05 2.42
C LEU A 49 2.18 17.15 1.49
N ARG A 50 2.32 17.79 0.32
CA ARG A 50 1.29 17.84 -0.72
C ARG A 50 1.42 16.61 -1.60
N THR A 51 0.29 15.97 -1.90
CA THR A 51 0.25 14.78 -2.76
C THR A 51 0.73 15.11 -4.17
N GLN A 52 1.73 14.36 -4.66
CA GLN A 52 2.28 14.43 -6.01
C GLN A 52 1.74 13.32 -6.91
N GLY A 53 1.31 12.21 -6.34
CA GLY A 53 0.79 11.08 -7.08
C GLY A 53 0.43 9.92 -6.18
N GLU A 54 -0.44 9.05 -6.68
CA GLU A 54 -0.91 7.85 -6.00
C GLU A 54 -0.81 6.67 -6.96
N PHE A 55 -0.31 5.56 -6.47
CA PHE A 55 -0.07 4.36 -7.24
C PHE A 55 -0.50 3.16 -6.42
N SER A 56 -1.26 2.25 -7.02
CA SER A 56 -1.61 0.98 -6.39
C SER A 56 -1.64 -0.14 -7.41
N THR A 57 -1.39 -1.35 -6.96
CA THR A 57 -1.52 -2.55 -7.79
C THR A 57 -1.74 -3.78 -6.93
N LEU A 58 -2.58 -4.68 -7.42
CA LEU A 58 -2.57 -6.07 -7.01
C LEU A 58 -1.25 -6.71 -7.46
N VAL A 59 -0.83 -7.74 -6.74
CA VAL A 59 0.42 -8.48 -7.02
C VAL A 59 0.12 -9.98 -6.91
N ASP A 60 0.43 -10.73 -7.96
CA ASP A 60 0.38 -12.19 -7.92
C ASP A 60 1.47 -12.72 -6.97
N PRO A 61 1.11 -13.36 -5.85
CA PRO A 61 2.06 -13.89 -4.89
C PRO A 61 2.72 -15.18 -5.35
N GLU A 62 2.32 -15.72 -6.51
CA GLU A 62 2.76 -17.02 -7.05
C GLU A 62 2.48 -18.19 -6.08
N GLY A 63 1.37 -18.09 -5.35
CA GLY A 63 0.96 -19.05 -4.32
C GLY A 63 -0.37 -18.70 -3.66
N PRO A 64 -0.64 -19.24 -2.48
CA PRO A 64 -1.87 -18.95 -1.73
C PRO A 64 -2.03 -17.47 -1.43
N VAL A 65 -3.27 -16.97 -1.52
CA VAL A 65 -3.59 -15.54 -1.32
C VAL A 65 -3.53 -15.13 0.15
N GLY A 66 -3.75 -16.05 1.06
CA GLY A 66 -3.68 -15.81 2.51
C GLY A 66 -5.01 -15.38 3.13
N PRO A 67 -5.01 -14.44 4.09
CA PRO A 67 -6.18 -14.12 4.91
C PRO A 67 -7.19 -13.22 4.17
N THR A 68 -7.92 -13.78 3.21
CA THR A 68 -8.94 -13.06 2.41
C THR A 68 -9.98 -12.34 3.28
N HIS A 69 -10.26 -12.87 4.48
CA HIS A 69 -11.16 -12.23 5.46
C HIS A 69 -10.61 -10.91 6.04
N ILE A 70 -9.33 -10.59 5.85
CA ILE A 70 -8.71 -9.34 6.27
C ILE A 70 -8.69 -8.35 5.10
N HIS A 71 -8.01 -8.70 4.00
CA HIS A 71 -7.79 -7.79 2.87
C HIS A 71 -8.82 -7.92 1.76
N GLY A 72 -9.71 -8.92 1.82
CA GLY A 72 -10.80 -9.09 0.83
C GLY A 72 -10.35 -9.47 -0.58
N ILE A 73 -9.07 -9.80 -0.81
CA ILE A 73 -8.56 -10.19 -2.13
C ILE A 73 -8.72 -11.70 -2.27
N GLU A 74 -9.32 -12.14 -3.37
CA GLU A 74 -9.48 -13.56 -3.71
C GLU A 74 -8.52 -13.99 -4.82
N ALA A 75 -8.34 -15.28 -5.01
CA ALA A 75 -7.45 -15.81 -6.06
C ALA A 75 -7.88 -15.36 -7.46
N ALA A 76 -9.19 -15.21 -7.68
CA ALA A 76 -9.72 -14.73 -8.95
C ALA A 76 -9.28 -13.29 -9.29
N ASP A 77 -9.09 -12.45 -8.28
CA ASP A 77 -8.67 -11.06 -8.45
C ASP A 77 -7.23 -10.94 -8.94
N LEU A 78 -6.43 -11.96 -8.66
CA LEU A 78 -4.99 -11.96 -8.95
C LEU A 78 -4.65 -12.59 -10.31
N LEU A 79 -5.62 -13.13 -11.06
CA LEU A 79 -5.37 -13.80 -12.34
C LEU A 79 -4.67 -12.92 -13.38
N ALA A 80 -4.95 -11.62 -13.36
CA ALA A 80 -4.33 -10.64 -14.26
C ALA A 80 -3.31 -9.74 -13.54
N ALA A 81 -3.04 -10.00 -12.26
CA ALA A 81 -2.12 -9.21 -11.48
C ALA A 81 -0.66 -9.45 -11.92
N PRO A 82 0.18 -8.41 -11.97
CA PRO A 82 1.59 -8.59 -12.22
C PRO A 82 2.28 -9.27 -11.04
N ARG A 83 3.34 -10.02 -11.31
CA ARG A 83 4.27 -10.50 -10.28
C ARG A 83 5.13 -9.36 -9.75
N PHE A 84 5.62 -9.50 -8.52
CA PHE A 84 6.43 -8.44 -7.91
C PHE A 84 7.62 -8.01 -8.78
N GLY A 85 8.33 -8.96 -9.40
CA GLY A 85 9.46 -8.64 -10.28
C GLY A 85 9.12 -7.72 -11.46
N GLN A 86 7.88 -7.75 -11.94
CA GLN A 86 7.42 -6.93 -13.06
C GLN A 86 7.09 -5.49 -12.64
N ILE A 87 6.75 -5.27 -11.37
CA ILE A 87 6.48 -3.94 -10.82
C ILE A 87 7.70 -3.32 -10.13
N ALA A 88 8.67 -4.13 -9.73
CA ALA A 88 9.84 -3.74 -8.96
C ALA A 88 10.64 -2.56 -9.58
N PRO A 89 10.89 -2.49 -10.90
CA PRO A 89 11.63 -1.36 -11.49
C PRO A 89 10.93 -0.03 -11.28
N ARG A 90 9.61 0.01 -11.50
CA ARG A 90 8.81 1.22 -11.31
C ARG A 90 8.72 1.58 -9.83
N LEU A 91 8.45 0.60 -8.97
CA LEU A 91 8.40 0.81 -7.52
C LEU A 91 9.70 1.39 -6.99
N LEU A 92 10.85 0.84 -7.41
CA LEU A 92 12.16 1.36 -7.01
C LEU A 92 12.33 2.84 -7.40
N GLY A 93 11.83 3.22 -8.58
CA GLY A 93 11.82 4.62 -9.05
C GLY A 93 10.93 5.54 -8.21
N LEU A 94 9.80 5.03 -7.68
CA LEU A 94 8.91 5.79 -6.79
C LEU A 94 9.53 6.00 -5.41
N LEU A 95 10.27 5.02 -4.90
CA LEU A 95 10.90 5.09 -3.57
C LEU A 95 12.19 5.92 -3.58
N ARG A 96 12.91 5.93 -4.69
CA ARG A 96 14.23 6.57 -4.81
C ARG A 96 14.20 8.05 -4.41
N GLY A 97 15.11 8.45 -3.51
CA GLY A 97 15.29 9.83 -3.07
C GLY A 97 14.15 10.33 -2.18
N ARG A 98 13.40 9.44 -1.54
CA ARG A 98 12.30 9.77 -0.64
C ARG A 98 12.46 9.12 0.71
N VAL A 99 11.95 9.78 1.74
CA VAL A 99 11.77 9.19 3.06
C VAL A 99 10.66 8.14 2.96
N LEU A 100 10.89 6.95 3.47
CA LEU A 100 9.88 5.92 3.55
C LEU A 100 8.94 6.21 4.72
N ALA A 101 7.65 6.31 4.47
CA ALA A 101 6.65 6.53 5.50
C ALA A 101 5.59 5.41 5.47
N GLY A 102 5.03 5.10 6.64
CA GLY A 102 4.00 4.08 6.79
C GLY A 102 3.40 4.08 8.19
N HIS A 103 2.32 3.34 8.38
CA HIS A 103 1.75 3.11 9.71
C HIS A 103 2.27 1.77 10.25
N ASN A 104 3.25 1.79 11.16
CA ASN A 104 4.13 0.68 11.49
C ASN A 104 5.07 0.32 10.32
N VAL A 105 5.68 1.33 9.73
CA VAL A 105 6.51 1.28 8.50
C VAL A 105 7.54 0.14 8.45
N GLY A 106 8.00 -0.33 9.60
CA GLY A 106 8.93 -1.46 9.68
C GLY A 106 8.37 -2.76 9.09
N CYS A 107 7.04 -2.95 9.14
CA CYS A 107 6.38 -4.10 8.53
C CYS A 107 6.44 -4.00 7.00
N ASP A 108 6.01 -2.88 6.45
CA ASP A 108 6.01 -2.64 4.99
C ASP A 108 7.42 -2.74 4.42
N ARG A 109 8.38 -2.08 5.09
CA ARG A 109 9.79 -2.18 4.72
C ARG A 109 10.30 -3.62 4.70
N ALA A 110 9.93 -4.43 5.70
CA ALA A 110 10.36 -5.82 5.77
C ALA A 110 9.79 -6.66 4.61
N PHE A 111 8.54 -6.42 4.20
CA PHE A 111 7.97 -7.06 3.02
C PHE A 111 8.65 -6.59 1.73
N LEU A 112 8.85 -5.29 1.55
CA LEU A 112 9.58 -4.76 0.40
C LEU A 112 11.00 -5.33 0.32
N ALA A 113 11.74 -5.33 1.43
CA ALA A 113 13.09 -5.87 1.47
C ALA A 113 13.13 -7.38 1.13
N ALA A 114 12.13 -8.15 1.59
CA ALA A 114 12.03 -9.57 1.27
C ALA A 114 11.71 -9.81 -0.21
N GLU A 115 10.79 -9.04 -0.79
CA GLU A 115 10.44 -9.16 -2.21
C GLU A 115 11.62 -8.76 -3.12
N TYR A 116 12.29 -7.66 -2.83
CA TYR A 116 13.51 -7.27 -3.56
C TYR A 116 14.65 -8.27 -3.36
N GLY A 117 14.79 -8.83 -2.14
CA GLY A 117 15.78 -9.87 -1.84
C GLY A 117 15.58 -11.14 -2.70
N ARG A 118 14.33 -11.52 -2.99
CA ARG A 118 14.01 -12.63 -3.92
C ARG A 118 14.45 -12.34 -5.35
N LEU A 119 14.58 -11.06 -5.71
CA LEU A 119 15.12 -10.60 -7.00
C LEU A 119 16.66 -10.41 -6.98
N GLY A 120 17.33 -10.77 -5.87
CA GLY A 120 18.76 -10.53 -5.71
C GLY A 120 19.16 -9.08 -5.46
N VAL A 121 18.21 -8.25 -5.01
CA VAL A 121 18.41 -6.81 -4.76
C VAL A 121 18.30 -6.53 -3.27
N THR A 122 19.31 -5.88 -2.73
CA THR A 122 19.26 -5.35 -1.36
C THR A 122 18.81 -3.88 -1.40
N LEU A 123 17.68 -3.59 -0.74
CA LEU A 123 17.25 -2.21 -0.56
C LEU A 123 18.22 -1.48 0.40
N PRO A 124 18.56 -0.22 0.12
CA PRO A 124 19.38 0.57 1.03
C PRO A 124 18.63 0.88 2.34
N ALA A 125 19.36 1.16 3.39
CA ALA A 125 18.77 1.81 4.56
C ALA A 125 18.37 3.23 4.18
N VAL A 126 17.09 3.55 4.35
CA VAL A 126 16.54 4.88 4.05
C VAL A 126 15.97 5.48 5.33
N PRO A 127 15.95 6.82 5.47
CA PRO A 127 15.20 7.45 6.53
C PRO A 127 13.75 7.01 6.53
N GLU A 128 13.21 6.73 7.72
CA GLU A 128 11.86 6.22 7.90
C GLU A 128 11.04 7.10 8.83
N VAL A 129 9.77 7.26 8.51
CA VAL A 129 8.80 7.93 9.37
C VAL A 129 7.62 7.01 9.65
N CYS A 130 7.43 6.66 10.92
CA CYS A 130 6.33 5.80 11.37
C CYS A 130 5.21 6.67 11.96
N THR A 131 4.07 6.74 11.28
CA THR A 131 2.91 7.53 11.74
C THR A 131 2.32 6.98 13.03
N MET A 132 2.42 5.70 13.30
CA MET A 132 2.02 5.10 14.58
C MET A 132 2.79 5.73 15.75
N ARG A 133 4.13 5.84 15.63
CA ARG A 133 4.99 6.46 16.64
C ARG A 133 4.80 7.97 16.72
N LEU A 134 4.50 8.64 15.61
CA LEU A 134 4.17 10.06 15.61
C LEU A 134 2.84 10.31 16.33
N ALA A 135 1.81 9.54 16.04
CA ALA A 135 0.51 9.64 16.68
C ALA A 135 0.61 9.44 18.20
N GLU A 136 1.34 8.39 18.63
CA GLU A 136 1.58 8.13 20.06
C GLU A 136 2.17 9.35 20.79
N ARG A 137 3.07 10.09 20.15
CA ARG A 137 3.76 11.25 20.76
C ARG A 137 2.99 12.57 20.62
N ARG A 138 2.12 12.70 19.62
CA ARG A 138 1.53 13.96 19.21
C ARG A 138 0.02 14.08 19.49
N LEU A 139 -0.67 12.95 19.57
CA LEU A 139 -2.11 12.92 19.81
C LEU A 139 -2.38 12.67 21.30
N ALA A 140 -3.19 13.49 21.90
CA ALA A 140 -3.42 13.48 23.35
C ALA A 140 -4.12 12.20 23.86
N ARG A 141 -4.91 11.53 23.01
CA ARG A 141 -5.60 10.26 23.31
C ARG A 141 -5.82 9.49 22.03
N THR A 142 -5.14 8.38 21.89
CA THR A 142 -5.47 7.36 20.91
C THR A 142 -6.14 6.20 21.64
N GLY A 143 -7.28 5.71 21.19
CA GLY A 143 -7.92 4.50 21.74
C GLY A 143 -7.14 3.22 21.43
N GLY A 144 -5.88 3.36 21.02
CA GLY A 144 -4.95 2.33 20.55
C GLY A 144 -4.01 2.89 19.50
N LEU A 145 -3.12 2.07 18.97
CA LEU A 145 -2.14 2.48 17.96
C LEU A 145 -2.43 1.91 16.55
N SER A 146 -3.63 1.35 16.32
CA SER A 146 -4.05 1.00 14.96
C SER A 146 -4.24 2.26 14.11
N LEU A 147 -4.11 2.13 12.79
CA LEU A 147 -4.34 3.26 11.88
C LEU A 147 -5.72 3.89 12.10
N ARG A 148 -6.75 3.07 12.32
CA ARG A 148 -8.11 3.52 12.63
C ARG A 148 -8.14 4.39 13.88
N ALA A 149 -7.62 3.89 15.00
CA ALA A 149 -7.64 4.62 16.27
C ALA A 149 -6.84 5.94 16.18
N CYS A 150 -5.70 5.94 15.50
CA CYS A 150 -4.89 7.14 15.30
C CYS A 150 -5.58 8.15 14.36
N ALA A 151 -6.23 7.69 13.30
CA ALA A 151 -6.97 8.53 12.37
C ALA A 151 -8.19 9.18 13.04
N GLU A 152 -8.96 8.42 13.82
CA GLU A 152 -10.08 8.93 14.62
C GLU A 152 -9.60 9.98 15.62
N ALA A 153 -8.53 9.72 16.36
CA ALA A 153 -7.93 10.68 17.30
C ALA A 153 -7.42 11.96 16.61
N ALA A 154 -7.00 11.85 15.36
CA ALA A 154 -6.58 12.99 14.53
C ALA A 154 -7.75 13.73 13.86
N GLY A 155 -8.99 13.25 14.01
CA GLY A 155 -10.18 13.82 13.37
C GLY A 155 -10.23 13.62 11.86
N LEU A 156 -9.60 12.55 11.36
CA LEU A 156 -9.61 12.23 9.93
C LEU A 156 -10.93 11.54 9.54
N PRO A 157 -11.40 11.74 8.28
CA PRO A 157 -12.62 11.08 7.80
C PRO A 157 -12.41 9.56 7.69
N GLY A 158 -13.51 8.81 7.80
CA GLY A 158 -13.51 7.36 7.57
C GLY A 158 -13.09 6.99 6.15
N TRP A 159 -12.56 5.79 5.99
CA TRP A 159 -12.14 5.23 4.70
C TRP A 159 -12.41 3.72 4.65
N GLU A 160 -12.26 3.14 3.48
CA GLU A 160 -12.26 1.69 3.29
C GLU A 160 -10.91 1.12 3.78
N SER A 161 -10.90 0.58 4.99
CA SER A 161 -9.70 -0.04 5.59
C SER A 161 -9.40 -1.40 4.97
N HIS A 162 -8.13 -1.84 5.12
CA HIS A 162 -7.63 -3.08 4.51
C HIS A 162 -7.65 -3.07 2.98
N THR A 163 -7.49 -1.88 2.41
CA THR A 163 -7.11 -1.67 1.04
C THR A 163 -5.81 -0.87 1.04
N ALA A 164 -4.76 -1.37 0.40
CA ALA A 164 -3.45 -0.71 0.50
C ALA A 164 -3.51 0.78 0.13
N LEU A 165 -4.30 1.16 -0.89
CA LEU A 165 -4.43 2.57 -1.26
C LEU A 165 -5.23 3.39 -0.25
N GLY A 166 -6.30 2.85 0.33
CA GLY A 166 -7.08 3.50 1.37
C GLY A 166 -6.24 3.79 2.61
N ASP A 167 -5.47 2.79 3.04
CA ASP A 167 -4.62 2.86 4.22
C ASP A 167 -3.41 3.77 3.97
N ALA A 168 -2.76 3.73 2.80
CA ALA A 168 -1.70 4.66 2.42
C ALA A 168 -2.17 6.12 2.36
N ARG A 169 -3.37 6.40 1.82
CA ARG A 169 -3.97 7.76 1.81
C ARG A 169 -4.24 8.27 3.22
N THR A 170 -4.79 7.43 4.07
CA THR A 170 -5.07 7.79 5.46
C THR A 170 -3.79 8.01 6.24
N THR A 171 -2.79 7.15 6.02
CA THR A 171 -1.44 7.29 6.59
C THR A 171 -0.77 8.60 6.12
N ALA A 172 -0.91 8.98 4.86
CA ALA A 172 -0.41 10.26 4.33
C ALA A 172 -1.06 11.48 5.02
N ARG A 173 -2.39 11.43 5.24
CA ARG A 173 -3.10 12.49 5.98
C ARG A 173 -2.68 12.53 7.45
N LEU A 174 -2.50 11.38 8.08
CA LEU A 174 -2.02 11.29 9.46
C LEU A 174 -0.57 11.79 9.58
N LEU A 175 0.28 11.51 8.60
CA LEU A 175 1.63 12.06 8.52
C LEU A 175 1.60 13.58 8.49
N ALA A 176 0.80 14.17 7.61
CA ALA A 176 0.66 15.63 7.50
C ALA A 176 0.13 16.27 8.80
N ARG A 177 -0.67 15.54 9.56
CA ARG A 177 -1.21 16.02 10.85
C ARG A 177 -0.20 15.94 11.99
N CYS A 178 0.69 14.95 11.96
CA CYS A 178 1.56 14.61 13.09
C CYS A 178 3.03 14.95 12.88
N LEU A 179 3.48 15.21 11.63
CA LEU A 179 4.88 15.48 11.37
C LEU A 179 5.27 16.84 11.99
N PRO A 180 6.34 16.91 12.80
CA PRO A 180 6.82 18.19 13.35
C PRO A 180 7.36 19.10 12.25
N GLU A 181 7.24 20.39 12.45
CA GLU A 181 7.95 21.39 11.64
C GLU A 181 9.46 21.15 11.76
N GLY A 182 10.18 21.25 10.65
CA GLY A 182 11.65 21.05 10.62
C GLY A 182 12.12 19.62 10.35
N ALA A 183 11.24 18.69 9.93
CA ALA A 183 11.62 17.33 9.51
C ALA A 183 12.37 17.29 8.15
N ALA A 184 12.83 18.43 7.63
CA ALA A 184 13.49 18.53 6.33
C ALA A 184 14.79 17.72 6.22
N GLY A 185 15.57 17.58 7.29
CA GLY A 185 16.84 16.85 7.28
C GLY A 185 16.73 15.40 6.81
N ALA A 186 15.64 14.70 7.15
CA ALA A 186 15.41 13.34 6.67
C ALA A 186 15.18 13.26 5.15
N VAL A 187 14.58 14.30 4.56
CA VAL A 187 14.32 14.37 3.12
C VAL A 187 15.62 14.62 2.35
N GLU A 188 16.51 15.44 2.88
CA GLU A 188 17.83 15.68 2.32
C GLU A 188 18.72 14.44 2.42
N GLU A 189 18.71 13.75 3.55
CA GLU A 189 19.39 12.47 3.73
C GLU A 189 18.92 11.42 2.73
N ALA A 190 17.60 11.27 2.55
CA ALA A 190 17.02 10.33 1.59
C ALA A 190 17.44 10.62 0.15
N ALA A 191 17.60 11.89 -0.21
CA ALA A 191 18.03 12.32 -1.54
C ALA A 191 19.48 11.91 -1.86
N ALA A 192 20.33 11.80 -0.84
CA ALA A 192 21.75 11.46 -0.98
C ALA A 192 22.01 9.95 -1.08
N ILE A 193 21.01 9.11 -0.82
CA ILE A 193 21.18 7.66 -0.81
C ILE A 193 21.33 7.10 -2.22
N GLU A 194 22.33 6.26 -2.41
CA GLU A 194 22.51 5.46 -3.63
C GLU A 194 21.55 4.27 -3.62
N TRP A 195 20.85 4.10 -4.74
CA TRP A 195 19.88 3.04 -4.92
C TRP A 195 20.39 1.98 -5.88
N PRO A 196 20.13 0.70 -5.61
CA PRO A 196 20.55 -0.38 -6.47
C PRO A 196 19.89 -0.29 -7.85
N VAL A 197 20.55 -0.91 -8.81
CA VAL A 197 19.99 -1.18 -10.15
C VAL A 197 19.51 -2.62 -10.15
N LEU A 198 18.34 -2.85 -10.72
CA LEU A 198 17.84 -4.21 -10.87
C LEU A 198 18.73 -5.03 -11.79
N PRO A 199 18.96 -6.33 -11.52
CA PRO A 199 19.71 -7.20 -12.40
C PRO A 199 19.13 -7.21 -13.83
N CYS A 200 19.99 -7.25 -14.80
CA CYS A 200 19.60 -7.39 -16.21
C CYS A 200 19.69 -8.89 -16.64
N PRO A 201 18.70 -9.44 -17.35
CA PRO A 201 17.48 -8.76 -17.79
C PRO A 201 16.42 -8.66 -16.68
N ALA A 202 15.94 -7.46 -16.45
CA ALA A 202 14.77 -7.27 -15.60
C ALA A 202 13.54 -7.88 -16.29
N PRO A 203 12.60 -8.45 -15.54
CA PRO A 203 11.32 -8.89 -16.10
C PRO A 203 10.67 -7.74 -16.89
N ALA A 204 9.99 -8.08 -17.98
CA ALA A 204 9.25 -7.08 -18.74
C ALA A 204 8.29 -6.32 -17.82
N PRO A 205 8.31 -4.97 -17.83
CA PRO A 205 7.44 -4.20 -16.95
C PRO A 205 5.98 -4.46 -17.29
N ALA A 206 5.18 -4.78 -16.27
CA ALA A 206 3.75 -4.97 -16.43
C ALA A 206 2.98 -3.71 -16.06
N ARG A 207 1.76 -3.61 -16.57
CA ARG A 207 0.80 -2.60 -16.15
C ARG A 207 0.40 -2.86 -14.69
N TRP A 208 0.31 -1.80 -13.91
CA TRP A 208 -0.26 -1.88 -12.56
C TRP A 208 -1.79 -2.00 -12.65
N VAL A 209 -2.34 -2.92 -11.87
CA VAL A 209 -3.77 -3.25 -11.84
C VAL A 209 -4.29 -2.98 -10.44
N GLY A 210 -4.91 -1.82 -10.21
CA GLY A 210 -5.51 -1.49 -8.91
C GLY A 210 -6.83 -2.23 -8.69
N ARG A 211 -7.28 -2.28 -7.45
CA ARG A 211 -8.60 -2.87 -7.09
C ARG A 211 -9.77 -2.25 -7.84
N ASP A 212 -9.71 -0.97 -8.15
CA ASP A 212 -10.77 -0.26 -8.90
C ASP A 212 -10.98 -0.82 -10.32
N ALA A 213 -10.01 -1.59 -10.82
CA ALA A 213 -10.10 -2.26 -12.11
C ALA A 213 -10.77 -3.64 -12.03
N LEU A 214 -11.02 -4.15 -10.81
CA LEU A 214 -11.73 -5.40 -10.61
C LEU A 214 -13.23 -5.21 -10.91
N PRO A 215 -13.90 -6.18 -11.56
CA PRO A 215 -15.35 -6.16 -11.66
C PRO A 215 -15.91 -6.23 -10.23
N ARG A 216 -16.61 -5.19 -9.81
CA ARG A 216 -17.35 -5.23 -8.53
C ARG A 216 -18.32 -6.39 -8.62
N ALA A 217 -18.30 -7.29 -7.63
CA ALA A 217 -19.34 -8.27 -7.47
C ALA A 217 -20.68 -7.51 -7.46
N VAL A 218 -21.55 -7.81 -8.43
CA VAL A 218 -22.92 -7.28 -8.44
C VAL A 218 -23.53 -7.82 -7.15
N GLU A 219 -23.85 -6.95 -6.20
CA GLU A 219 -24.60 -7.32 -5.00
C GLU A 219 -25.84 -8.04 -5.49
N GLY A 220 -25.86 -9.38 -5.32
CA GLY A 220 -26.97 -10.21 -5.70
C GLY A 220 -28.16 -9.77 -4.89
N ASN A 221 -29.17 -9.27 -5.59
CA ASN A 221 -30.48 -8.92 -5.06
C ASN A 221 -31.02 -10.11 -4.24
N ASP A 222 -30.90 -10.01 -2.90
CA ASP A 222 -31.44 -10.99 -1.96
C ASP A 222 -32.99 -10.85 -1.88
N GLN A 223 -33.64 -11.17 -2.99
CA GLN A 223 -35.09 -11.40 -3.04
C GLN A 223 -35.34 -12.87 -3.38
N GLY A 224 -35.40 -13.72 -2.36
CA GLY A 224 -35.89 -15.07 -2.61
C GLY A 224 -35.55 -16.18 -1.64
N ARG A 225 -35.32 -15.92 -0.37
CA ARG A 225 -35.46 -16.98 0.62
C ARG A 225 -36.84 -16.97 1.25
N ARG A 226 -37.83 -17.57 0.52
CA ARG A 226 -39.08 -18.04 1.16
C ARG A 226 -38.71 -19.10 2.20
N MET A 227 -39.04 -18.81 3.46
CA MET A 227 -39.10 -19.79 4.53
C MET A 227 -40.08 -20.91 4.10
N VAL A 228 -39.53 -22.10 3.92
CA VAL A 228 -40.36 -23.31 3.93
C VAL A 228 -40.50 -23.71 5.41
N SER A 229 -41.68 -23.39 5.98
CA SER A 229 -42.07 -23.88 7.27
C SER A 229 -42.40 -25.39 7.18
N TYR A 230 -41.61 -26.21 7.80
CA TYR A 230 -41.98 -27.60 8.07
C TYR A 230 -43.05 -27.63 9.16
N ALA A 231 -44.31 -27.81 8.75
CA ALA A 231 -45.36 -28.21 9.69
C ALA A 231 -45.13 -29.66 10.10
N GLY A 232 -44.81 -29.87 11.36
CA GLY A 232 -44.77 -31.18 11.94
C GLY A 232 -46.19 -31.73 12.07
N ASN A 233 -46.42 -32.88 11.46
CA ASN A 233 -47.63 -33.68 11.65
C ASN A 233 -47.33 -34.66 12.80
N GLY A 234 -47.90 -34.41 14.00
CA GLY A 234 -48.03 -35.40 15.04
C GLY A 234 -49.26 -36.28 14.73
N GLY A 235 -49.09 -37.56 14.90
CA GLY A 235 -50.17 -38.53 14.79
C GLY A 235 -49.81 -39.87 15.43
N ALA A 236 -50.52 -40.15 16.51
CA ALA A 236 -50.76 -41.43 17.20
C ALA A 236 -49.55 -42.21 17.72
#